data_d35bf343cf0cac1b446455dd2a94e1f3
#
_entry.id   d35bf343cf0cac1b446455dd2a94e1f3
#
_cell.length_a   1.000
_cell.length_b   1.000
_cell.length_c   1.000
_cell.angle_alpha   90.00
_cell.angle_beta   90.00
_cell.angle_gamma   90.00
#
_symmetry.space_group_name_H-M   'P 1'
#
loop_
_entity.id
_entity.type
_entity.pdbx_description
1 polymer ?
#
loop_
_entity_poly.entity_id
_entity_poly.type
_entity_poly.pdbx_seq_one_letter_code
_entity_poly.pdbx_strand_id
1 'polypeptide(L)'
;MTAPSSPVSKLAKETLDVETLDVVADRGYFDGEEIKACVEAGITVTLPKPQTSGSRAEGRFVKQDFAYLPEKDAYRCPAGQLLPYHFTSVEHGMELRRYWSTASCLACQIKSQCTTGKERRITRWEHEHLVEDVQQRLDENPDAMRQRRETVEHPFGTIKARMGATHFLMKRLPNVACEMALHVLAYNLTRVMNIIGRKQLIEAIRAA
;
A
#
# COMPACT_ATOMS: atom_id res chain seq x y z
N MET A 1 -15.80 -0.78 -3.14
CA MET A 1 -15.35 -1.72 -2.09
C MET A 1 -14.07 -2.34 -2.61
N THR A 2 -12.93 -1.91 -2.13
CA THR A 2 -11.64 -2.57 -2.37
C THR A 2 -11.62 -3.85 -1.56
N ALA A 3 -11.27 -4.98 -2.18
CA ALA A 3 -11.08 -6.22 -1.45
C ALA A 3 -9.92 -6.03 -0.45
N PRO A 4 -10.04 -6.51 0.80
CA PRO A 4 -8.98 -6.38 1.78
C PRO A 4 -7.70 -7.06 1.28
N SER A 5 -6.55 -6.41 1.44
CA SER A 5 -5.25 -6.91 0.95
C SER A 5 -4.76 -8.11 1.76
N SER A 6 -5.06 -8.14 3.05
CA SER A 6 -4.58 -9.15 3.98
C SER A 6 -5.06 -10.57 3.66
N PRO A 7 -6.34 -10.85 3.33
CA PRO A 7 -6.77 -12.19 2.96
C PRO A 7 -6.10 -12.73 1.69
N VAL A 8 -5.90 -11.87 0.68
CA VAL A 8 -5.24 -12.27 -0.58
C VAL A 8 -3.76 -12.58 -0.34
N SER A 9 -3.08 -11.76 0.45
CA SER A 9 -1.67 -11.96 0.78
C SER A 9 -1.45 -13.20 1.65
N LYS A 10 -2.35 -13.49 2.59
CA LYS A 10 -2.32 -14.72 3.41
C LYS A 10 -2.52 -15.97 2.56
N LEU A 11 -3.53 -15.95 1.66
CA LEU A 11 -3.76 -17.04 0.73
C LEU A 11 -2.56 -17.27 -0.20
N ALA A 12 -1.92 -16.20 -0.68
CA ALA A 12 -0.73 -16.31 -1.50
C ALA A 12 0.43 -16.95 -0.72
N LYS A 13 0.65 -16.53 0.53
CA LYS A 13 1.67 -17.10 1.42
C LYS A 13 1.45 -18.60 1.65
N GLU A 14 0.21 -19.00 1.91
CA GLU A 14 -0.18 -20.42 2.08
C GLU A 14 0.03 -21.21 0.78
N THR A 15 -0.40 -20.65 -0.37
CA THR A 15 -0.27 -21.32 -1.68
C THR A 15 1.19 -21.52 -2.10
N LEU A 16 2.06 -20.58 -1.74
CA LEU A 16 3.50 -20.63 -2.04
C LEU A 16 4.28 -21.46 -1.02
N ASP A 17 3.65 -21.87 0.09
CA ASP A 17 4.26 -22.64 1.20
C ASP A 17 5.56 -21.98 1.71
N VAL A 18 5.50 -20.67 2.01
CA VAL A 18 6.65 -19.90 2.49
C VAL A 18 6.41 -19.35 3.88
N GLU A 19 7.48 -19.24 4.68
CA GLU A 19 7.41 -18.68 6.04
C GLU A 19 7.25 -17.16 6.05
N THR A 20 7.83 -16.48 5.07
CA THR A 20 7.74 -15.03 4.90
C THR A 20 7.37 -14.68 3.47
N LEU A 21 6.70 -13.56 3.26
CA LEU A 21 6.30 -13.09 1.94
C LEU A 21 6.44 -11.58 1.85
N ASP A 22 7.12 -11.10 0.79
CA ASP A 22 7.18 -9.69 0.46
C ASP A 22 6.11 -9.36 -0.59
N VAL A 23 5.24 -8.41 -0.26
CA VAL A 23 4.10 -8.00 -1.09
C VAL A 23 4.25 -6.54 -1.50
N VAL A 24 4.19 -6.27 -2.80
CA VAL A 24 4.09 -4.91 -3.33
C VAL A 24 2.69 -4.69 -3.87
N ALA A 25 1.97 -3.74 -3.28
CA ALA A 25 0.57 -3.47 -3.62
C ALA A 25 0.36 -2.04 -4.13
N ASP A 26 -0.82 -1.80 -4.70
CA ASP A 26 -1.21 -0.47 -5.18
C ASP A 26 -1.74 0.40 -4.04
N ARG A 27 -1.72 1.71 -4.25
CA ARG A 27 -2.26 2.74 -3.35
C ARG A 27 -3.69 2.45 -2.88
N GLY A 28 -4.51 1.83 -3.74
CA GLY A 28 -5.90 1.48 -3.43
C GLY A 28 -6.06 0.47 -2.29
N TYR A 29 -4.99 -0.24 -1.93
CA TYR A 29 -4.98 -1.22 -0.83
C TYR A 29 -4.42 -0.66 0.47
N PHE A 30 -4.16 0.64 0.55
CA PHE A 30 -3.60 1.24 1.75
C PHE A 30 -4.64 1.34 2.86
N ASP A 31 -4.53 0.48 3.84
CA ASP A 31 -5.32 0.48 5.07
C ASP A 31 -4.42 0.08 6.25
N GLY A 32 -4.48 0.82 7.37
CA GLY A 32 -3.60 0.61 8.52
C GLY A 32 -3.81 -0.74 9.19
N GLU A 33 -5.08 -1.14 9.41
CA GLU A 33 -5.41 -2.41 10.05
C GLU A 33 -5.03 -3.61 9.16
N GLU A 34 -5.20 -3.49 7.84
CA GLU A 34 -4.77 -4.51 6.89
C GLU A 34 -3.25 -4.66 6.85
N ILE A 35 -2.51 -3.54 6.91
CA ILE A 35 -1.04 -3.55 7.02
C ILE A 35 -0.61 -4.26 8.30
N LYS A 36 -1.24 -3.95 9.44
CA LYS A 36 -0.99 -4.61 10.73
C LYS A 36 -1.25 -6.12 10.62
N ALA A 37 -2.40 -6.53 10.08
CA ALA A 37 -2.75 -7.94 9.90
C ALA A 37 -1.79 -8.71 8.97
N CYS A 38 -1.19 -8.03 7.99
CA CYS A 38 -0.12 -8.58 7.16
C CYS A 38 1.16 -8.80 7.97
N VAL A 39 1.61 -7.79 8.71
CA VAL A 39 2.82 -7.86 9.55
C VAL A 39 2.71 -8.97 10.59
N GLU A 40 1.57 -9.08 11.29
CA GLU A 40 1.28 -10.15 12.26
C GLU A 40 1.31 -11.55 11.62
N ALA A 41 1.01 -11.64 10.33
CA ALA A 41 1.10 -12.88 9.55
C ALA A 41 2.50 -13.15 8.96
N GLY A 42 3.53 -12.35 9.28
CA GLY A 42 4.86 -12.47 8.70
C GLY A 42 4.92 -12.09 7.21
N ILE A 43 4.10 -11.11 6.82
CA ILE A 43 4.04 -10.59 5.45
C ILE A 43 4.55 -9.14 5.47
N THR A 44 5.63 -8.88 4.74
CA THR A 44 6.18 -7.55 4.53
C THR A 44 5.42 -6.84 3.41
N VAL A 45 4.87 -5.66 3.70
CA VAL A 45 4.08 -4.91 2.71
C VAL A 45 4.81 -3.66 2.28
N THR A 46 4.83 -3.40 0.97
CA THR A 46 5.34 -2.17 0.35
C THR A 46 4.25 -1.58 -0.55
N LEU A 47 3.72 -0.41 -0.19
CA LEU A 47 2.69 0.29 -0.96
C LEU A 47 2.70 1.79 -0.67
N PRO A 48 2.34 2.63 -1.65
CA PRO A 48 2.34 4.08 -1.47
C PRO A 48 1.13 4.55 -0.66
N LYS A 49 1.39 5.44 0.31
CA LYS A 49 0.34 6.09 1.10
C LYS A 49 -0.49 7.02 0.22
N PRO A 50 -1.83 6.95 0.25
CA PRO A 50 -2.68 7.91 -0.44
C PRO A 50 -2.54 9.30 0.17
N GLN A 51 -2.38 10.31 -0.66
CA GLN A 51 -2.37 11.70 -0.22
C GLN A 51 -3.80 12.24 -0.20
N THR A 52 -4.47 12.09 0.92
CA THR A 52 -5.87 12.51 1.10
C THR A 52 -6.00 13.96 1.54
N SER A 53 -4.91 14.60 1.99
CA SER A 53 -4.92 15.99 2.44
C SER A 53 -4.73 16.97 1.28
N GLY A 54 -5.64 17.92 1.10
CA GLY A 54 -5.50 19.05 0.18
C GLY A 54 -4.37 20.03 0.53
N SER A 55 -3.78 19.91 1.73
CA SER A 55 -2.74 20.82 2.22
C SER A 55 -1.54 20.91 1.27
N ARG A 56 -1.12 19.80 0.67
CA ARG A 56 0.01 19.79 -0.27
C ARG A 56 -0.31 20.53 -1.57
N ALA A 57 -1.53 20.35 -2.10
CA ALA A 57 -1.98 21.06 -3.29
C ALA A 57 -2.06 22.57 -3.06
N GLU A 58 -2.28 22.99 -1.83
CA GLU A 58 -2.32 24.39 -1.41
C GLU A 58 -0.95 24.91 -0.92
N GLY A 59 0.13 24.17 -1.13
CA GLY A 59 1.49 24.55 -0.72
C GLY A 59 1.72 24.55 0.80
N ARG A 60 0.86 23.87 1.57
CA ARG A 60 1.01 23.74 3.03
C ARG A 60 1.70 22.45 3.44
N PHE A 61 2.36 22.50 4.59
CA PHE A 61 2.99 21.34 5.19
C PHE A 61 2.00 20.19 5.43
N VAL A 62 2.44 18.99 5.12
CA VAL A 62 1.72 17.72 5.34
C VAL A 62 2.25 17.01 6.58
N LYS A 63 1.63 15.89 6.98
CA LYS A 63 2.02 15.15 8.19
C LYS A 63 3.49 14.70 8.15
N GLN A 64 3.99 14.32 6.99
CA GLN A 64 5.38 13.88 6.78
C GLN A 64 6.43 14.96 7.07
N ASP A 65 6.05 16.25 7.03
CA ASP A 65 6.95 17.35 7.39
C ASP A 65 7.14 17.52 8.90
N PHE A 66 6.45 16.72 9.71
CA PHE A 66 6.50 16.73 11.16
C PHE A 66 7.20 15.47 11.67
N ALA A 67 8.33 15.64 12.36
CA ALA A 67 9.10 14.54 12.91
C ALA A 67 8.57 14.10 14.28
N TYR A 68 8.22 12.83 14.43
CA TYR A 68 7.88 12.27 15.74
C TYR A 68 9.15 12.03 16.56
N LEU A 69 9.09 12.37 17.84
CA LEU A 69 10.18 12.22 18.83
C LEU A 69 9.69 11.25 19.91
N PRO A 70 10.03 9.96 19.83
CA PRO A 70 9.54 8.94 20.76
C PRO A 70 9.92 9.24 22.24
N GLU A 71 11.15 9.74 22.47
CA GLU A 71 11.64 10.01 23.83
C GLU A 71 10.84 11.12 24.55
N LYS A 72 10.13 11.98 23.79
CA LYS A 72 9.36 13.12 24.31
C LYS A 72 7.86 12.93 24.14
N ASP A 73 7.44 11.86 23.49
CA ASP A 73 6.06 11.66 23.00
C ASP A 73 5.49 12.96 22.42
N ALA A 74 6.20 13.54 21.44
CA ALA A 74 5.88 14.82 20.84
C ALA A 74 6.24 14.84 19.35
N TYR A 75 5.62 15.72 18.58
CA TYR A 75 6.05 16.03 17.22
C TYR A 75 6.86 17.32 17.19
N ARG A 76 7.92 17.34 16.39
CA ARG A 76 8.65 18.55 16.01
C ARG A 76 8.09 19.07 14.69
N CYS A 77 7.58 20.30 14.67
CA CYS A 77 7.04 20.93 13.47
C CYS A 77 8.16 21.52 12.58
N PRO A 78 7.88 21.92 11.30
CA PRO A 78 8.86 22.55 10.40
C PRO A 78 9.50 23.84 10.95
N ALA A 79 8.82 24.56 11.86
CA ALA A 79 9.37 25.71 12.57
C ALA A 79 10.25 25.32 13.76
N GLY A 80 10.56 24.03 13.98
CA GLY A 80 11.38 23.55 15.09
C GLY A 80 10.66 23.45 16.45
N GLN A 81 9.40 23.83 16.52
CA GLN A 81 8.63 23.83 17.78
C GLN A 81 8.07 22.44 18.10
N LEU A 82 7.94 22.14 19.40
CA LEU A 82 7.35 20.89 19.86
C LEU A 82 5.83 20.98 19.93
N LEU A 83 5.19 19.94 19.47
CA LEU A 83 3.75 19.69 19.62
C LEU A 83 3.58 18.52 20.58
N PRO A 84 3.32 18.78 21.87
CA PRO A 84 3.18 17.72 22.86
C PRO A 84 1.89 16.91 22.67
N TYR A 85 1.88 15.72 23.24
CA TYR A 85 0.68 14.91 23.38
C TYR A 85 -0.36 15.63 24.25
N HIS A 86 -1.63 15.46 23.92
CA HIS A 86 -2.76 15.99 24.69
C HIS A 86 -3.72 14.92 25.16
N PHE A 87 -4.27 14.14 24.26
CA PHE A 87 -5.20 13.06 24.59
C PHE A 87 -5.25 12.00 23.48
N THR A 88 -5.82 10.86 23.84
CA THR A 88 -6.17 9.78 22.89
C THR A 88 -7.67 9.74 22.68
N SER A 89 -8.10 9.61 21.44
CA SER A 89 -9.49 9.31 21.05
C SER A 89 -9.54 7.94 20.38
N VAL A 90 -10.68 7.26 20.50
CA VAL A 90 -10.95 6.02 19.74
C VAL A 90 -11.91 6.37 18.61
N GLU A 91 -11.48 6.13 17.37
CA GLU A 91 -12.26 6.39 16.16
C GLU A 91 -12.19 5.15 15.26
N HIS A 92 -13.34 4.59 14.92
CA HIS A 92 -13.44 3.37 14.11
C HIS A 92 -12.63 2.17 14.66
N GLY A 93 -12.52 2.06 16.00
CA GLY A 93 -11.75 1.02 16.66
C GLY A 93 -10.25 1.29 16.79
N MET A 94 -9.74 2.36 16.19
CA MET A 94 -8.32 2.76 16.28
C MET A 94 -8.08 3.76 17.39
N GLU A 95 -7.03 3.56 18.17
CA GLU A 95 -6.55 4.55 19.14
C GLU A 95 -5.73 5.62 18.43
N LEU A 96 -6.22 6.86 18.49
CA LEU A 96 -5.63 8.02 17.82
C LEU A 96 -5.14 9.04 18.85
N ARG A 97 -3.82 9.19 18.94
CA ARG A 97 -3.16 10.20 19.78
C ARG A 97 -3.16 11.55 19.09
N ARG A 98 -3.43 12.61 19.84
CA ARG A 98 -3.54 13.99 19.33
C ARG A 98 -2.42 14.86 19.87
N TYR A 99 -1.75 15.58 18.97
CA TYR A 99 -0.59 16.43 19.26
C TYR A 99 -0.77 17.83 18.70
N TRP A 100 -0.54 18.87 19.50
CA TRP A 100 -0.53 20.27 19.06
C TRP A 100 0.14 21.18 20.09
N SER A 101 0.36 22.47 19.74
CA SER A 101 0.75 23.53 20.65
C SER A 101 0.12 24.84 20.20
N THR A 102 -0.89 25.31 20.92
CA THR A 102 -1.59 26.56 20.61
C THR A 102 -0.64 27.75 20.72
N ALA A 103 0.14 27.82 21.80
CA ALA A 103 1.08 28.92 22.02
C ALA A 103 2.13 29.04 20.92
N SER A 104 2.77 27.91 20.56
CA SER A 104 3.77 27.87 19.49
C SER A 104 3.16 28.24 18.12
N CYS A 105 1.93 27.80 17.83
CA CYS A 105 1.25 28.13 16.59
C CYS A 105 0.82 29.61 16.49
N LEU A 106 0.43 30.22 17.59
CA LEU A 106 0.05 31.65 17.60
C LEU A 106 1.25 32.57 17.32
N ALA A 107 2.43 32.23 17.83
CA ALA A 107 3.65 33.00 17.62
C ALA A 107 4.43 32.61 16.34
N CYS A 108 3.92 31.67 15.53
CA CYS A 108 4.67 31.09 14.43
C CYS A 108 4.67 31.98 13.18
N GLN A 109 5.86 32.34 12.67
CA GLN A 109 6.03 33.18 11.48
C GLN A 109 5.61 32.45 10.19
N ILE A 110 5.72 31.10 10.14
CA ILE A 110 5.35 30.29 8.97
C ILE A 110 3.97 29.63 9.11
N LYS A 111 3.13 30.14 10.02
CA LYS A 111 1.81 29.56 10.29
C LYS A 111 0.93 29.44 9.04
N SER A 112 0.97 30.41 8.13
CA SER A 112 0.19 30.40 6.89
C SER A 112 0.52 29.22 5.98
N GLN A 113 1.78 28.76 6.00
CA GLN A 113 2.24 27.56 5.28
C GLN A 113 1.91 26.26 5.99
N CYS A 114 1.31 26.31 7.19
CA CYS A 114 1.05 25.15 8.03
C CYS A 114 -0.45 24.90 8.21
N THR A 115 -1.20 25.93 8.61
CA THR A 115 -2.64 25.80 8.89
C THR A 115 -3.36 27.13 8.74
N THR A 116 -4.62 27.06 8.30
CA THR A 116 -5.56 28.19 8.30
C THR A 116 -6.29 28.35 9.63
N GLY A 117 -6.25 27.31 10.48
CA GLY A 117 -6.92 27.30 11.79
C GLY A 117 -6.11 27.94 12.90
N LYS A 118 -6.61 27.84 14.12
CA LYS A 118 -5.96 28.35 15.32
C LYS A 118 -4.59 27.71 15.55
N GLU A 119 -4.50 26.40 15.29
CA GLU A 119 -3.31 25.57 15.51
C GLU A 119 -3.27 24.41 14.53
N ARG A 120 -2.08 23.85 14.30
CA ARG A 120 -1.91 22.59 13.58
C ARG A 120 -2.04 21.43 14.56
N ARG A 121 -2.95 20.50 14.27
CA ARG A 121 -3.11 19.24 15.02
C ARG A 121 -2.58 18.10 14.20
N ILE A 122 -1.77 17.24 14.83
CA ILE A 122 -1.26 16.01 14.25
C ILE A 122 -1.93 14.84 14.97
N THR A 123 -2.39 13.89 14.19
CA THR A 123 -2.96 12.64 14.69
C THR A 123 -1.96 11.52 14.43
N ARG A 124 -1.70 10.70 15.47
CA ARG A 124 -0.88 9.50 15.36
C ARG A 124 -1.70 8.29 15.79
N TRP A 125 -1.79 7.29 14.94
CA TRP A 125 -2.34 5.99 15.29
C TRP A 125 -1.37 5.24 16.22
N GLU A 126 -1.87 4.42 17.14
CA GLU A 126 -1.01 3.65 18.08
C GLU A 126 0.01 2.77 17.33
N HIS A 127 -0.38 2.22 16.17
CA HIS A 127 0.48 1.42 15.30
C HIS A 127 1.07 2.21 14.11
N GLU A 128 1.16 3.54 14.21
CA GLU A 128 1.69 4.39 13.12
C GLU A 128 3.12 3.97 12.67
N HIS A 129 3.92 3.36 13.56
CA HIS A 129 5.23 2.86 13.22
C HIS A 129 5.21 1.84 12.07
N LEU A 130 4.17 0.98 11.99
CA LEU A 130 4.02 0.04 10.87
C LEU A 130 3.83 0.75 9.53
N VAL A 131 3.11 1.86 9.55
CA VAL A 131 2.89 2.70 8.36
C VAL A 131 4.15 3.49 8.00
N GLU A 132 4.91 3.92 9.00
CA GLU A 132 6.21 4.58 8.83
C GLU A 132 7.23 3.61 8.21
N ASP A 133 7.26 2.35 8.66
CA ASP A 133 8.11 1.29 8.10
C ASP A 133 7.76 0.98 6.64
N VAL A 134 6.47 1.01 6.27
CA VAL A 134 6.03 0.88 4.86
C VAL A 134 6.58 2.02 4.02
N GLN A 135 6.51 3.26 4.51
CA GLN A 135 7.06 4.42 3.81
C GLN A 135 8.58 4.34 3.68
N GLN A 136 9.28 3.96 4.76
CA GLN A 136 10.73 3.78 4.73
C GLN A 136 11.16 2.76 3.68
N ARG A 137 10.51 1.58 3.62
CA ARG A 137 10.79 0.58 2.58
C ARG A 137 10.58 1.11 1.16
N LEU A 138 9.57 1.95 0.97
CA LEU A 138 9.31 2.56 -0.33
C LEU A 138 10.40 3.58 -0.71
N ASP A 139 10.89 4.34 0.27
CA ASP A 139 11.98 5.32 0.08
C ASP A 139 13.33 4.62 -0.19
N GLU A 140 13.58 3.48 0.46
CA GLU A 140 14.75 2.62 0.24
C GLU A 140 14.73 1.90 -1.11
N ASN A 141 13.54 1.56 -1.62
CA ASN A 141 13.36 0.93 -2.92
C ASN A 141 12.38 1.71 -3.81
N PRO A 142 12.80 2.82 -4.40
CA PRO A 142 11.96 3.67 -5.26
C PRO A 142 11.49 2.95 -6.54
N ASP A 143 12.18 1.88 -6.94
CA ASP A 143 11.83 1.09 -8.13
C ASP A 143 10.73 0.06 -7.87
N ALA A 144 10.36 -0.22 -6.61
CA ALA A 144 9.38 -1.25 -6.27
C ALA A 144 8.04 -1.07 -7.02
N MET A 145 7.55 0.17 -7.10
CA MET A 145 6.30 0.47 -7.80
C MET A 145 6.41 0.36 -9.31
N ARG A 146 7.60 0.62 -9.89
CA ARG A 146 7.86 0.39 -11.31
C ARG A 146 7.90 -1.10 -11.63
N GLN A 147 8.64 -1.88 -10.85
CA GLN A 147 8.71 -3.34 -10.99
C GLN A 147 7.33 -3.99 -10.86
N ARG A 148 6.52 -3.57 -9.86
CA ARG A 148 5.14 -4.01 -9.72
C ARG A 148 4.34 -3.76 -10.99
N ARG A 149 4.41 -2.55 -11.54
CA ARG A 149 3.69 -2.17 -12.76
C ARG A 149 4.10 -3.06 -13.94
N GLU A 150 5.39 -3.21 -14.16
CA GLU A 150 5.93 -4.05 -15.23
C GLU A 150 5.48 -5.52 -15.07
N THR A 151 5.45 -6.03 -13.83
CA THR A 151 5.08 -7.42 -13.54
C THR A 151 3.57 -7.67 -13.66
N VAL A 152 2.73 -6.76 -13.14
CA VAL A 152 1.27 -6.97 -13.05
C VAL A 152 0.56 -6.47 -14.31
N GLU A 153 0.93 -5.29 -14.83
CA GLU A 153 0.20 -4.68 -15.95
C GLU A 153 0.53 -5.37 -17.28
N HIS A 154 1.75 -5.87 -17.45
CA HIS A 154 2.15 -6.56 -18.68
C HIS A 154 1.32 -7.83 -18.97
N PRO A 155 1.06 -8.75 -18.02
CA PRO A 155 0.16 -9.88 -18.24
C PRO A 155 -1.24 -9.45 -18.64
N PHE A 156 -1.84 -8.51 -17.92
CA PHE A 156 -3.18 -8.00 -18.23
C PHE A 156 -3.25 -7.27 -19.57
N GLY A 157 -2.23 -6.48 -19.90
CA GLY A 157 -2.11 -5.83 -21.19
C GLY A 157 -2.03 -6.84 -22.33
N THR A 158 -1.27 -7.92 -22.17
CA THR A 158 -1.16 -9.00 -23.14
C THR A 158 -2.49 -9.75 -23.31
N ILE A 159 -3.14 -10.11 -22.22
CA ILE A 159 -4.44 -10.79 -22.23
C ILE A 159 -5.48 -9.91 -22.96
N LYS A 160 -5.56 -8.62 -22.64
CA LYS A 160 -6.51 -7.70 -23.27
C LYS A 160 -6.17 -7.41 -24.73
N ALA A 161 -4.94 -6.97 -25.01
CA ALA A 161 -4.58 -6.44 -26.33
C ALA A 161 -4.23 -7.51 -27.35
N ARG A 162 -3.53 -8.59 -26.94
CA ARG A 162 -3.06 -9.64 -27.86
C ARG A 162 -3.98 -10.86 -27.90
N MET A 163 -4.61 -11.21 -26.77
CA MET A 163 -5.50 -12.38 -26.70
C MET A 163 -6.97 -12.01 -26.86
N GLY A 164 -7.29 -10.72 -27.04
CA GLY A 164 -8.64 -10.24 -27.36
C GLY A 164 -9.62 -10.24 -26.17
N ALA A 165 -9.17 -10.48 -24.96
CA ALA A 165 -10.02 -10.48 -23.75
C ALA A 165 -10.32 -9.05 -23.26
N THR A 166 -10.92 -8.22 -24.09
CA THR A 166 -11.21 -6.81 -23.78
C THR A 166 -12.40 -6.65 -22.85
N HIS A 167 -13.29 -7.64 -22.80
CA HIS A 167 -14.48 -7.69 -21.93
C HIS A 167 -14.83 -9.15 -21.64
N PHE A 168 -15.55 -9.40 -20.56
CA PHE A 168 -16.03 -10.73 -20.25
C PHE A 168 -17.28 -11.08 -21.05
N LEU A 169 -17.32 -12.29 -21.60
CA LEU A 169 -18.47 -12.83 -22.33
C LEU A 169 -19.50 -13.46 -21.40
N MET A 170 -19.06 -13.92 -20.22
CA MET A 170 -19.90 -14.55 -19.22
C MET A 170 -20.46 -13.56 -18.22
N LYS A 171 -21.62 -13.88 -17.65
CA LYS A 171 -22.28 -13.15 -16.56
C LYS A 171 -22.17 -13.94 -15.27
N ARG A 172 -22.31 -13.27 -14.12
CA ARG A 172 -22.15 -13.77 -12.75
C ARG A 172 -20.69 -14.08 -12.38
N LEU A 173 -20.33 -13.70 -11.18
CA LEU A 173 -18.96 -13.75 -10.68
C LEU A 173 -18.27 -15.12 -10.83
N PRO A 174 -18.90 -16.29 -10.53
CA PRO A 174 -18.26 -17.58 -10.72
C PRO A 174 -17.86 -17.87 -12.17
N ASN A 175 -18.74 -17.53 -13.12
CA ASN A 175 -18.49 -17.76 -14.55
C ASN A 175 -17.40 -16.82 -15.09
N VAL A 176 -17.43 -15.55 -14.66
CA VAL A 176 -16.38 -14.57 -14.99
C VAL A 176 -15.03 -15.00 -14.42
N ALA A 177 -14.99 -15.56 -13.21
CA ALA A 177 -13.78 -16.11 -12.62
C ALA A 177 -13.22 -17.30 -13.44
N CYS A 178 -14.09 -18.20 -13.92
CA CYS A 178 -13.71 -19.30 -14.79
C CYS A 178 -13.16 -18.79 -16.12
N GLU A 179 -13.81 -17.83 -16.76
CA GLU A 179 -13.35 -17.21 -18.00
C GLU A 179 -11.97 -16.56 -17.83
N MET A 180 -11.79 -15.81 -16.74
CA MET A 180 -10.49 -15.20 -16.42
C MET A 180 -9.40 -16.25 -16.17
N ALA A 181 -9.72 -17.35 -15.48
CA ALA A 181 -8.79 -18.45 -15.24
C ALA A 181 -8.32 -19.09 -16.54
N LEU A 182 -9.20 -19.27 -17.54
CA LEU A 182 -8.84 -19.76 -18.86
C LEU A 182 -7.91 -18.80 -19.62
N HIS A 183 -8.15 -17.50 -19.53
CA HIS A 183 -7.24 -16.50 -20.13
C HIS A 183 -5.85 -16.53 -19.47
N VAL A 184 -5.79 -16.63 -18.15
CA VAL A 184 -4.52 -16.73 -17.40
C VAL A 184 -3.79 -18.02 -17.76
N LEU A 185 -4.49 -19.15 -17.85
CA LEU A 185 -3.92 -20.43 -18.28
C LEU A 185 -3.31 -20.33 -19.69
N ALA A 186 -4.04 -19.78 -20.65
CA ALA A 186 -3.56 -19.61 -22.02
C ALA A 186 -2.35 -18.65 -22.09
N TYR A 187 -2.35 -17.57 -21.30
CA TYR A 187 -1.21 -16.67 -21.15
C TYR A 187 0.02 -17.41 -20.60
N ASN A 188 -0.14 -18.14 -19.50
CA ASN A 188 0.94 -18.89 -18.86
C ASN A 188 1.51 -19.95 -19.79
N LEU A 189 0.65 -20.71 -20.47
CA LEU A 189 1.07 -21.72 -21.45
C LEU A 189 1.89 -21.08 -22.59
N THR A 190 1.46 -19.95 -23.12
CA THR A 190 2.19 -19.20 -24.15
C THR A 190 3.56 -18.75 -23.62
N ARG A 191 3.64 -18.27 -22.39
CA ARG A 191 4.90 -17.89 -21.76
C ARG A 191 5.84 -19.07 -21.60
N VAL A 192 5.35 -20.20 -21.12
CA VAL A 192 6.14 -21.43 -20.96
C VAL A 192 6.68 -21.91 -22.32
N MET A 193 5.84 -21.92 -23.35
CA MET A 193 6.29 -22.28 -24.71
C MET A 193 7.38 -21.36 -25.24
N ASN A 194 7.34 -20.07 -24.91
CA ASN A 194 8.34 -19.09 -25.33
C ASN A 194 9.66 -19.22 -24.55
N ILE A 195 9.61 -19.67 -23.29
CA ILE A 195 10.78 -19.80 -22.42
C ILE A 195 11.52 -21.11 -22.66
N ILE A 196 10.83 -22.24 -22.61
CA ILE A 196 11.47 -23.58 -22.70
C ILE A 196 11.34 -24.22 -24.08
N GLY A 197 10.49 -23.71 -24.95
CA GLY A 197 10.22 -24.26 -26.27
C GLY A 197 9.16 -25.36 -26.25
N ARG A 198 8.51 -25.55 -27.44
CA ARG A 198 7.37 -26.48 -27.56
C ARG A 198 7.76 -27.95 -27.37
N LYS A 199 8.95 -28.34 -27.85
CA LYS A 199 9.41 -29.76 -27.76
C LYS A 199 9.62 -30.16 -26.31
N GLN A 200 10.36 -29.36 -25.55
CA GLN A 200 10.63 -29.63 -24.12
C GLN A 200 9.35 -29.63 -23.28
N LEU A 201 8.40 -28.73 -23.59
CA LEU A 201 7.10 -28.72 -22.90
C LEU A 201 6.32 -30.03 -23.16
N ILE A 202 6.29 -30.53 -24.43
CA ILE A 202 5.60 -31.79 -24.75
C ILE A 202 6.27 -32.98 -24.07
N GLU A 203 7.60 -33.01 -24.02
CA GLU A 203 8.35 -34.03 -23.32
C GLU A 203 8.05 -34.03 -21.80
N ALA A 204 8.02 -32.85 -21.16
CA ALA A 204 7.67 -32.71 -19.77
C ALA A 204 6.23 -33.17 -19.44
N ILE A 205 5.27 -32.83 -20.31
CA ILE A 205 3.87 -33.29 -20.16
C ILE A 205 3.72 -34.80 -20.31
N ARG A 206 4.53 -35.42 -21.19
CA ARG A 206 4.50 -36.89 -21.36
C ARG A 206 5.18 -37.64 -20.22
N ALA A 207 6.07 -36.97 -19.45
CA ALA A 207 6.80 -37.55 -18.32
C ALA A 207 6.06 -37.39 -16.99
N ALA A 208 5.02 -36.54 -16.93
CA ALA A 208 4.17 -36.30 -15.77
C ALA A 208 2.99 -37.27 -15.72
#